data_564a84d94d9747f15d07b22da41c8581
#
_entry.id   564a84d94d9747f15d07b22da41c8581
#
_cell.length_a   1.000
_cell.length_b   1.000
_cell.length_c   1.000
_cell.angle_alpha   90.00
_cell.angle_beta   90.00
_cell.angle_gamma   90.00
#
_symmetry.space_group_name_H-M   'P 1'
#
loop_
_entity.id
_entity.type
_entity.pdbx_description
1 polymer ?
#
loop_
_entity_poly.entity_id
_entity_poly.type
_entity_poly.pdbx_seq_one_letter_code
_entity_poly.pdbx_strand_id
1 'polypeptide(L)'
;MDKNKAVINFLLSCDYVRNSPLFYTLGQVEADNKQVVTLANDVSVNTPYIDGSVKKRYTFTLIDYQTVTPNAVITREVDNTNVPVSENLDNAFKVQQVADWVTEQSDLRRYPDFGSDCVIDDMVVVTDQPNLNGVDRAVTPVLAKYSISIRIDYIDYSKAIWK
;
A
#
# COMPACT_ATOMS: atom_id res chain seq x y z
N MET A 1 -18.95 8.80 2.95
CA MET A 1 -17.54 9.25 2.96
C MET A 1 -16.82 8.65 1.77
N ASP A 2 -15.91 9.40 1.14
CA ASP A 2 -15.07 8.88 0.04
C ASP A 2 -13.98 7.97 0.62
N LYS A 3 -14.07 6.68 0.34
CA LYS A 3 -13.13 5.66 0.83
C LYS A 3 -11.71 5.88 0.31
N ASN A 4 -11.57 6.41 -0.91
CA ASN A 4 -10.27 6.73 -1.48
C ASN A 4 -9.57 7.81 -0.65
N LYS A 5 -10.32 8.85 -0.26
CA LYS A 5 -9.80 9.91 0.60
C LYS A 5 -9.44 9.39 1.99
N ALA A 6 -10.26 8.48 2.54
CA ALA A 6 -9.98 7.87 3.83
C ALA A 6 -8.67 7.06 3.81
N VAL A 7 -8.45 6.28 2.75
CA VAL A 7 -7.20 5.51 2.56
C VAL A 7 -6.00 6.42 2.37
N ILE A 8 -6.12 7.48 1.58
CA ILE A 8 -5.03 8.45 1.41
C ILE A 8 -4.67 9.09 2.75
N ASN A 9 -5.66 9.56 3.52
CA ASN A 9 -5.42 10.15 4.83
C ASN A 9 -4.77 9.16 5.80
N PHE A 10 -5.19 7.90 5.78
CA PHE A 10 -4.59 6.84 6.58
C PHE A 10 -3.13 6.61 6.20
N LEU A 11 -2.80 6.48 4.92
CA LEU A 11 -1.43 6.29 4.44
C LEU A 11 -0.52 7.48 4.77
N LEU A 12 -1.05 8.71 4.76
CA LEU A 12 -0.30 9.91 5.14
C LEU A 12 0.08 9.95 6.63
N SER A 13 -0.51 9.10 7.47
CA SER A 13 -0.07 8.93 8.85
C SER A 13 1.17 8.06 9.00
N CYS A 14 1.57 7.36 7.95
CA CYS A 14 2.82 6.60 7.87
C CYS A 14 3.99 7.53 7.53
N ASP A 15 5.03 7.52 8.36
CA ASP A 15 6.21 8.38 8.17
C ASP A 15 6.93 8.13 6.83
N TYR A 16 6.94 6.87 6.37
CA TYR A 16 7.55 6.47 5.11
C TYR A 16 6.77 6.93 3.87
N VAL A 17 5.49 7.23 4.03
CA VAL A 17 4.63 7.73 2.95
C VAL A 17 4.54 9.26 2.98
N ARG A 18 4.39 9.83 4.16
CA ARG A 18 4.17 11.27 4.39
C ARG A 18 5.24 12.18 3.81
N ASN A 19 6.48 11.72 3.74
CA ASN A 19 7.63 12.52 3.30
C ASN A 19 7.82 12.53 1.78
N SER A 20 6.91 11.92 1.03
CA SER A 20 6.97 11.82 -0.43
C SER A 20 5.63 12.24 -1.05
N PRO A 21 5.62 12.78 -2.27
CA PRO A 21 4.38 13.03 -2.98
C PRO A 21 3.55 11.74 -3.14
N LEU A 22 2.29 11.77 -2.71
CA LEU A 22 1.34 10.68 -2.84
C LEU A 22 0.22 11.06 -3.80
N PHE A 23 0.14 10.34 -4.90
CA PHE A 23 -0.86 10.55 -5.95
C PHE A 23 -1.95 9.47 -5.91
N TYR A 24 -3.15 9.85 -6.33
CA TYR A 24 -4.25 8.92 -6.53
C TYR A 24 -4.47 8.70 -8.02
N THR A 25 -4.40 7.45 -8.48
CA THR A 25 -4.61 6.92 -9.85
C THR A 25 -3.62 7.39 -10.91
N LEU A 26 -3.39 8.68 -11.07
CA LEU A 26 -2.50 9.23 -12.09
C LEU A 26 -1.51 10.17 -11.40
N GLY A 27 -0.29 9.74 -11.31
CA GLY A 27 0.82 10.52 -10.75
C GLY A 27 1.95 10.67 -11.76
N GLN A 28 2.78 11.67 -11.55
CA GLN A 28 4.05 11.77 -12.24
C GLN A 28 4.95 10.62 -11.83
N VAL A 29 5.57 9.99 -12.82
CA VAL A 29 6.57 8.94 -12.62
C VAL A 29 7.91 9.62 -12.38
N GLU A 30 8.20 9.90 -11.12
CA GLU A 30 9.45 10.49 -10.65
C GLU A 30 9.98 9.72 -9.46
N ALA A 31 11.28 9.85 -9.19
CA ALA A 31 11.91 9.23 -8.03
C ALA A 31 11.23 9.65 -6.72
N ASP A 32 11.07 8.70 -5.82
CA ASP A 32 10.42 8.82 -4.51
C ASP A 32 8.93 9.14 -4.53
N ASN A 33 8.30 9.31 -5.70
CA ASN A 33 6.87 9.47 -5.80
C ASN A 33 6.14 8.16 -5.48
N LYS A 34 5.00 8.30 -4.82
CA LYS A 34 4.11 7.18 -4.49
C LYS A 34 2.76 7.36 -5.16
N GLN A 35 2.16 6.25 -5.52
CA GLN A 35 0.87 6.25 -6.19
C GLN A 35 -0.05 5.20 -5.55
N VAL A 36 -1.28 5.59 -5.25
CA VAL A 36 -2.34 4.66 -4.86
C VAL A 36 -3.23 4.38 -6.06
N VAL A 37 -3.37 3.13 -6.40
CA VAL A 37 -4.23 2.66 -7.49
C VAL A 37 -5.28 1.73 -6.92
N THR A 38 -6.55 2.03 -7.17
CA THR A 38 -7.65 1.11 -6.88
C THR A 38 -7.86 0.19 -8.08
N LEU A 39 -7.96 -1.11 -7.83
CA LEU A 39 -8.20 -2.07 -8.89
C LEU A 39 -9.69 -2.03 -9.30
N ALA A 40 -9.97 -1.60 -10.52
CA ALA A 40 -11.33 -1.52 -11.06
C ALA A 40 -12.05 -2.87 -11.17
N ASN A 41 -11.30 -3.97 -11.10
CA ASN A 41 -11.79 -5.35 -11.25
C ASN A 41 -11.77 -6.13 -9.94
N ASP A 42 -11.62 -5.44 -8.81
CA ASP A 42 -11.80 -6.14 -7.54
C ASP A 42 -13.25 -6.60 -7.45
N VAL A 43 -13.44 -7.91 -7.56
CA VAL A 43 -14.76 -8.51 -7.38
C VAL A 43 -15.18 -8.15 -5.97
N SER A 44 -15.99 -7.12 -5.88
CA SER A 44 -16.54 -6.70 -4.59
C SER A 44 -17.28 -7.89 -4.01
N VAL A 45 -16.71 -8.48 -2.97
CA VAL A 45 -17.42 -9.50 -2.19
C VAL A 45 -18.60 -8.78 -1.58
N ASN A 46 -19.78 -8.96 -2.18
CA ASN A 46 -21.04 -8.47 -1.66
C ASN A 46 -21.75 -9.65 -1.00
N THR A 47 -21.51 -9.85 0.28
CA THR A 47 -22.23 -10.87 1.06
C THR A 47 -23.29 -10.17 1.89
N PRO A 48 -24.57 -10.29 1.51
CA PRO A 48 -25.65 -9.69 2.28
C PRO A 48 -25.91 -10.49 3.55
N TYR A 49 -26.22 -9.79 4.63
CA TYR A 49 -26.70 -10.35 5.89
C TYR A 49 -28.21 -10.17 6.02
N ILE A 50 -28.83 -10.93 6.94
CA ILE A 50 -30.28 -10.92 7.17
C ILE A 50 -30.80 -9.53 7.62
N ASP A 51 -29.96 -8.76 8.30
CA ASP A 51 -30.29 -7.40 8.77
C ASP A 51 -30.19 -6.33 7.68
N GLY A 52 -29.82 -6.72 6.46
CA GLY A 52 -29.64 -5.82 5.32
C GLY A 52 -28.27 -5.17 5.25
N SER A 53 -27.37 -5.42 6.21
CA SER A 53 -25.97 -5.04 6.08
C SER A 53 -25.25 -5.89 5.02
N VAL A 54 -24.14 -5.40 4.50
CA VAL A 54 -23.39 -6.09 3.43
C VAL A 54 -21.91 -6.09 3.74
N LYS A 55 -21.31 -7.29 3.75
CA LYS A 55 -19.86 -7.41 3.78
C LYS A 55 -19.29 -7.04 2.42
N LYS A 56 -18.35 -6.13 2.41
CA LYS A 56 -17.69 -5.59 1.21
C LYS A 56 -16.18 -5.65 1.35
N ARG A 57 -15.52 -5.54 0.21
CA ARG A 57 -14.05 -5.49 0.11
C ARG A 57 -13.63 -4.24 -0.63
N TYR A 58 -12.55 -3.65 -0.17
CA TYR A 58 -11.87 -2.56 -0.84
C TYR A 58 -10.38 -2.94 -0.95
N THR A 59 -9.87 -3.03 -2.17
CA THR A 59 -8.46 -3.34 -2.42
C THR A 59 -7.79 -2.18 -3.13
N PHE A 60 -6.59 -1.85 -2.71
CA PHE A 60 -5.74 -0.88 -3.39
C PHE A 60 -4.29 -1.36 -3.44
N THR A 61 -3.56 -0.83 -4.40
CA THR A 61 -2.13 -1.07 -4.55
C THR A 61 -1.39 0.25 -4.33
N LEU A 62 -0.44 0.24 -3.43
CA LEU A 62 0.54 1.30 -3.27
C LEU A 62 1.73 0.99 -4.17
N ILE A 63 2.05 1.94 -5.04
CA ILE A 63 3.20 1.89 -5.94
C ILE A 63 4.21 2.92 -5.46
N ASP A 64 5.46 2.52 -5.38
CA ASP A 64 6.59 3.37 -5.02
C ASP A 64 7.64 3.35 -6.15
N TYR A 65 8.02 4.53 -6.63
CA TYR A 65 9.02 4.71 -7.66
C TYR A 65 10.36 5.06 -7.03
N GLN A 66 11.33 4.17 -7.15
CA GLN A 66 12.67 4.33 -6.57
C GLN A 66 13.73 4.42 -7.66
N THR A 67 14.71 5.29 -7.47
CA THR A 67 15.87 5.36 -8.36
C THR A 67 16.64 4.04 -8.32
N VAL A 68 16.97 3.54 -9.50
CA VAL A 68 17.82 2.37 -9.66
C VAL A 68 19.14 2.79 -10.28
N THR A 69 20.21 2.45 -9.62
CA THR A 69 21.55 2.55 -10.19
C THR A 69 21.99 1.15 -10.64
N PRO A 70 21.97 0.86 -11.94
CA PRO A 70 22.45 -0.44 -12.44
C PRO A 70 23.87 -0.69 -11.95
N ASN A 71 24.10 -1.87 -11.39
CA ASN A 71 25.41 -2.30 -10.87
C ASN A 71 25.94 -1.52 -9.65
N ALA A 72 25.16 -0.64 -9.02
CA ALA A 72 25.55 -0.05 -7.75
C ALA A 72 25.55 -1.12 -6.65
N VAL A 73 26.66 -1.21 -5.98
CA VAL A 73 26.90 -2.16 -4.90
C VAL A 73 27.27 -1.37 -3.66
N ILE A 74 26.56 -1.63 -2.58
CA ILE A 74 26.90 -1.12 -1.24
C ILE A 74 27.53 -2.25 -0.43
N THR A 75 28.43 -1.88 0.47
CA THR A 75 29.07 -2.84 1.36
C THR A 75 28.32 -2.88 2.68
N ARG A 76 27.86 -4.05 3.08
CA ARG A 76 27.25 -4.29 4.39
C ARG A 76 28.12 -5.24 5.20
N GLU A 77 28.22 -4.98 6.48
CA GLU A 77 28.88 -5.89 7.42
C GLU A 77 27.88 -6.98 7.85
N VAL A 78 28.28 -8.24 7.58
CA VAL A 78 27.55 -9.43 8.00
C VAL A 78 28.55 -10.34 8.70
N ASP A 79 28.36 -10.64 9.97
CA ASP A 79 29.23 -11.49 10.78
C ASP A 79 30.73 -11.06 10.71
N ASN A 80 31.00 -9.76 10.88
CA ASN A 80 32.31 -9.13 10.76
C ASN A 80 32.96 -9.29 9.36
N THR A 81 32.17 -9.59 8.35
CA THR A 81 32.62 -9.67 6.95
C THR A 81 31.92 -8.62 6.11
N ASN A 82 32.69 -7.87 5.34
CA ASN A 82 32.13 -6.90 4.40
C ASN A 82 31.61 -7.61 3.14
N VAL A 83 30.30 -7.63 2.97
CA VAL A 83 29.63 -8.28 1.84
C VAL A 83 29.09 -7.22 0.87
N PRO A 84 29.41 -7.29 -0.42
CA PRO A 84 28.80 -6.44 -1.43
C PRO A 84 27.35 -6.86 -1.68
N VAL A 85 26.41 -5.92 -1.54
CA VAL A 85 24.98 -6.12 -1.81
C VAL A 85 24.47 -5.08 -2.80
N SER A 86 23.44 -5.44 -3.56
CA SER A 86 22.82 -4.51 -4.48
C SER A 86 22.17 -3.35 -3.72
N GLU A 87 22.41 -2.13 -4.14
CA GLU A 87 21.73 -0.93 -3.61
C GLU A 87 20.21 -1.02 -3.75
N ASN A 88 19.72 -1.77 -4.75
CA ASN A 88 18.29 -1.97 -4.98
C ASN A 88 17.59 -2.74 -3.84
N LEU A 89 18.34 -3.44 -3.00
CA LEU A 89 17.79 -4.10 -1.82
C LEU A 89 17.21 -3.07 -0.83
N ASP A 90 17.86 -1.92 -0.68
CA ASP A 90 17.34 -0.86 0.21
C ASP A 90 16.04 -0.26 -0.28
N ASN A 91 15.81 -0.22 -1.58
CA ASN A 91 14.56 0.22 -2.16
C ASN A 91 13.38 -0.72 -1.80
N ALA A 92 13.62 -2.03 -1.87
CA ALA A 92 12.63 -3.02 -1.44
C ALA A 92 12.33 -2.90 0.07
N PHE A 93 13.36 -2.64 0.89
CA PHE A 93 13.18 -2.40 2.32
C PHE A 93 12.28 -1.21 2.65
N LYS A 94 12.42 -0.10 1.93
CA LYS A 94 11.55 1.08 2.14
C LYS A 94 10.07 0.75 1.95
N VAL A 95 9.75 -0.04 0.92
CA VAL A 95 8.38 -0.46 0.64
C VAL A 95 7.92 -1.50 1.66
N GLN A 96 8.82 -2.41 2.09
CA GLN A 96 8.52 -3.37 3.15
C GLN A 96 8.15 -2.67 4.46
N GLN A 97 8.80 -1.58 4.82
CA GLN A 97 8.47 -0.80 6.02
C GLN A 97 7.03 -0.27 5.99
N VAL A 98 6.50 0.07 4.81
CA VAL A 98 5.08 0.44 4.70
C VAL A 98 4.17 -0.77 4.91
N ALA A 99 4.52 -1.93 4.36
CA ALA A 99 3.76 -3.16 4.56
C ALA A 99 3.73 -3.57 6.05
N ASP A 100 4.88 -3.51 6.71
CA ASP A 100 5.01 -3.81 8.15
C ASP A 100 4.20 -2.83 8.99
N TRP A 101 4.26 -1.53 8.66
CA TRP A 101 3.46 -0.51 9.34
C TRP A 101 1.95 -0.75 9.16
N VAL A 102 1.48 -1.11 7.96
CA VAL A 102 0.07 -1.44 7.72
C VAL A 102 -0.36 -2.65 8.56
N THR A 103 0.49 -3.67 8.66
CA THR A 103 0.24 -4.85 9.48
C THR A 103 0.14 -4.47 10.97
N GLU A 104 1.06 -3.64 11.46
CA GLU A 104 1.01 -3.12 12.83
C GLU A 104 -0.28 -2.32 13.10
N GLN A 105 -0.69 -1.44 12.16
CA GLN A 105 -1.95 -0.71 12.32
C GLN A 105 -3.17 -1.66 12.37
N SER A 106 -3.15 -2.72 11.57
CA SER A 106 -4.20 -3.75 11.59
C SER A 106 -4.27 -4.47 12.94
N ASP A 107 -3.13 -4.89 13.48
CA ASP A 107 -3.04 -5.55 14.79
C ASP A 107 -3.54 -4.64 15.93
N LEU A 108 -3.27 -3.35 15.81
CA LEU A 108 -3.75 -2.32 16.75
C LEU A 108 -5.19 -1.88 16.48
N ARG A 109 -5.87 -2.43 15.47
CA ARG A 109 -7.21 -2.06 15.00
C ARG A 109 -7.34 -0.57 14.66
N ARG A 110 -6.28 0.02 14.13
CA ARG A 110 -6.25 1.39 13.63
C ARG A 110 -6.45 1.38 12.13
N TYR A 111 -7.66 1.63 11.71
CA TYR A 111 -8.10 1.52 10.31
C TYR A 111 -8.39 2.89 9.69
N PRO A 112 -8.42 3.00 8.36
CA PRO A 112 -8.93 4.20 7.70
C PRO A 112 -10.42 4.42 8.05
N ASP A 113 -10.82 5.67 8.18
CA ASP A 113 -12.21 6.02 8.52
C ASP A 113 -13.12 5.94 7.27
N PHE A 114 -13.90 4.87 7.17
CA PHE A 114 -14.88 4.68 6.10
C PHE A 114 -16.24 5.29 6.40
N GLY A 115 -16.38 6.02 7.52
CA GLY A 115 -17.61 6.65 7.96
C GLY A 115 -18.42 5.81 8.95
N SER A 116 -19.37 6.45 9.62
CA SER A 116 -20.15 5.88 10.71
C SER A 116 -20.97 4.63 10.35
N ASP A 117 -21.30 4.47 9.07
CA ASP A 117 -22.09 3.34 8.58
C ASP A 117 -21.23 2.16 8.12
N CYS A 118 -19.91 2.24 8.30
CA CYS A 118 -18.96 1.19 7.92
C CYS A 118 -18.15 0.74 9.12
N VAL A 119 -18.05 -0.56 9.31
CA VAL A 119 -17.15 -1.17 10.31
C VAL A 119 -16.12 -2.01 9.58
N ILE A 120 -14.84 -1.67 9.76
CA ILE A 120 -13.75 -2.46 9.18
C ILE A 120 -13.57 -3.72 10.03
N ASP A 121 -13.61 -4.86 9.35
CA ASP A 121 -13.48 -6.19 9.93
C ASP A 121 -12.01 -6.60 9.94
N ASP A 122 -11.33 -6.38 8.81
CA ASP A 122 -9.93 -6.79 8.62
C ASP A 122 -9.20 -5.89 7.62
N MET A 123 -7.88 -5.75 7.80
CA MET A 123 -7.00 -5.06 6.87
C MET A 123 -5.71 -5.88 6.72
N VAL A 124 -5.43 -6.35 5.52
CA VAL A 124 -4.34 -7.28 5.25
C VAL A 124 -3.47 -6.80 4.10
N VAL A 125 -2.16 -6.89 4.27
CA VAL A 125 -1.21 -6.81 3.15
C VAL A 125 -1.28 -8.13 2.40
N VAL A 126 -1.74 -8.08 1.15
CA VAL A 126 -1.96 -9.28 0.32
C VAL A 126 -0.68 -9.85 -0.24
N THR A 127 0.33 -8.99 -0.44
CA THR A 127 1.64 -9.38 -0.95
C THR A 127 2.60 -9.57 0.22
N ASP A 128 3.15 -10.77 0.39
CA ASP A 128 4.10 -11.06 1.47
C ASP A 128 5.38 -10.21 1.40
N GLN A 129 5.74 -9.79 0.20
CA GLN A 129 6.91 -8.96 -0.07
C GLN A 129 6.59 -7.94 -1.16
N PRO A 130 7.28 -6.77 -1.16
CA PRO A 130 7.16 -5.81 -2.24
C PRO A 130 7.52 -6.43 -3.59
N ASN A 131 6.62 -6.31 -4.54
CA ASN A 131 6.84 -6.80 -5.89
C ASN A 131 7.55 -5.75 -6.73
N LEU A 132 8.65 -6.12 -7.36
CA LEU A 132 9.26 -5.35 -8.43
C LEU A 132 8.42 -5.54 -9.71
N ASN A 133 7.59 -4.54 -10.06
CA ASN A 133 6.67 -4.62 -11.20
C ASN A 133 7.29 -4.15 -12.51
N GLY A 134 8.53 -3.70 -12.48
CA GLY A 134 9.24 -3.27 -13.68
C GLY A 134 10.26 -2.18 -13.41
N VAL A 135 11.03 -1.91 -14.44
CA VAL A 135 12.05 -0.86 -14.46
C VAL A 135 11.76 0.04 -15.66
N ASP A 136 11.52 1.32 -15.40
CA ASP A 136 11.38 2.31 -16.47
C ASP A 136 12.75 2.87 -16.84
N ARG A 137 13.22 2.47 -18.02
CA ARG A 137 14.49 2.91 -18.60
C ARG A 137 14.35 4.10 -19.54
N ALA A 138 13.12 4.52 -19.82
CA ALA A 138 12.86 5.64 -20.71
C ALA A 138 13.03 6.99 -20.00
N VAL A 139 13.06 6.99 -18.68
CA VAL A 139 13.28 8.17 -17.85
C VAL A 139 14.69 8.21 -17.29
N THR A 140 15.17 9.42 -17.01
CA THR A 140 16.48 9.63 -16.36
C THR A 140 16.25 10.41 -15.07
N PRO A 141 16.62 9.86 -13.90
CA PRO A 141 17.27 8.54 -13.68
C PRO A 141 16.36 7.35 -13.98
N VAL A 142 16.94 6.17 -14.16
CA VAL A 142 16.18 4.92 -14.31
C VAL A 142 15.40 4.62 -13.02
N LEU A 143 14.13 4.31 -13.15
CA LEU A 143 13.24 4.07 -12.00
C LEU A 143 12.79 2.62 -11.94
N ALA A 144 12.82 2.05 -10.74
CA ALA A 144 12.16 0.80 -10.42
C ALA A 144 10.78 1.09 -9.80
N LYS A 145 9.81 0.28 -10.18
CA LYS A 145 8.45 0.33 -9.70
C LYS A 145 8.21 -0.84 -8.75
N TYR A 146 8.11 -0.54 -7.47
CA TYR A 146 7.73 -1.50 -6.43
C TYR A 146 6.26 -1.34 -6.08
N SER A 147 5.60 -2.42 -5.70
CA SER A 147 4.22 -2.34 -5.25
C SER A 147 3.90 -3.31 -4.11
N ILE A 148 2.97 -2.89 -3.27
CA ILE A 148 2.28 -3.71 -2.29
C ILE A 148 0.77 -3.55 -2.48
N SER A 149 0.03 -4.65 -2.33
CA SER A 149 -1.43 -4.63 -2.40
C SER A 149 -2.01 -4.84 -1.01
N ILE A 150 -3.00 -4.03 -0.67
CA ILE A 150 -3.65 -4.00 0.64
C ILE A 150 -5.15 -4.20 0.43
N ARG A 151 -5.71 -5.12 1.20
CA ARG A 151 -7.13 -5.46 1.20
C ARG A 151 -7.76 -5.03 2.52
N ILE A 152 -8.91 -4.39 2.44
CA ILE A 152 -9.73 -3.98 3.57
C ILE A 152 -11.10 -4.65 3.43
N ASP A 153 -11.44 -5.53 4.34
CA ASP A 153 -12.77 -6.12 4.44
C ASP A 153 -13.60 -5.31 5.47
N TYR A 154 -14.81 -4.92 5.10
CA TYR A 154 -15.66 -4.09 5.94
C TYR A 154 -17.14 -4.46 5.78
N ILE A 155 -17.93 -4.13 6.79
CA ILE A 155 -19.39 -4.29 6.79
C ILE A 155 -20.00 -2.91 6.61
N ASP A 156 -20.88 -2.79 5.61
CA ASP A 156 -21.63 -1.59 5.29
C ASP A 156 -23.05 -1.72 5.87
N TYR A 157 -23.35 -0.91 6.86
CA TYR A 157 -24.63 -0.86 7.56
C TYR A 157 -25.59 0.22 7.01
N SER A 158 -25.24 0.90 5.92
CA SER A 158 -26.06 2.00 5.38
C SER A 158 -27.50 1.60 5.04
N LYS A 159 -27.71 0.30 4.77
CA LYS A 159 -29.03 -0.28 4.46
C LYS A 159 -29.52 -1.24 5.53
N ALA A 160 -28.86 -1.33 6.67
CA ALA A 160 -29.30 -2.21 7.75
C ALA A 160 -30.66 -1.74 8.31
N ILE A 161 -31.54 -2.72 8.54
CA ILE A 161 -32.91 -2.48 9.05
C ILE A 161 -32.87 -2.07 10.52
N TRP A 162 -31.85 -2.51 11.25
CA TRP A 162 -31.63 -2.23 12.66
C TRP A 162 -30.28 -1.50 12.82
N LYS A 163 -30.33 -0.23 13.18
CA LYS A 163 -29.14 0.55 13.57
C LYS A 163 -29.07 0.67 15.09
#